data_2c41d8cee79e6181b2c83fc3e0f07c51
#
_entry.id   2c41d8cee79e6181b2c83fc3e0f07c51
#
_cell.length_a   1.000
_cell.length_b   1.000
_cell.length_c   1.000
_cell.angle_alpha   90.00
_cell.angle_beta   90.00
_cell.angle_gamma   90.00
#
_symmetry.space_group_name_H-M   'P 1'
#
loop_
_entity.id
_entity.type
_entity.pdbx_description
1 polymer ?
#
loop_
_entity_poly.entity_id
_entity_poly.type
_entity_poly.pdbx_seq_one_letter_code
_entity_poly.pdbx_strand_id
1 'polypeptide(L)'
;RDRHALYRQWLDRLADFALNLKGADGNLVPFIFRPYHEHTQEWPWWGSKCTTEQEFIDFWRMTVRYLRDTRGVHNLIYAISPQMDSEYSDARGRLSFRWPGDEWVDFIGMDCYHGLNTAAFTSNLKALTQFSREKLKPCGVTETGQESFTKADYWTQCILAPLTTQRVSMVVMWRNKYVSDESDKHYYSVYPGHVSEADFKIMYDRPRSLFSSDLPAMYRQAEGVVVE
;
A
#
# COMPACT_ATOMS: atom_id res chain seq x y z
N ARG A 1 5.90 32.84 4.18
CA ARG A 1 6.61 32.19 3.05
C ARG A 1 5.63 31.26 2.38
N ASP A 2 5.50 31.38 1.08
CA ASP A 2 4.53 30.59 0.32
C ASP A 2 5.02 29.14 0.14
N ARG A 3 4.75 28.31 1.16
CA ARG A 3 5.04 26.86 1.09
C ARG A 3 4.16 26.14 0.07
N HIS A 4 3.03 26.74 -0.30
CA HIS A 4 2.13 26.20 -1.30
C HIS A 4 2.78 26.19 -2.71
N ALA A 5 3.54 27.23 -3.05
CA ALA A 5 4.29 27.25 -4.30
C ALA A 5 5.37 26.15 -4.34
N LEU A 6 6.10 25.96 -3.23
CA LEU A 6 7.07 24.89 -3.13
C LEU A 6 6.44 23.50 -3.26
N TYR A 7 5.28 23.30 -2.61
CA TYR A 7 4.57 22.04 -2.71
C TYR A 7 4.09 21.75 -4.14
N ARG A 8 3.59 22.76 -4.87
CA ARG A 8 3.25 22.60 -6.29
C ARG A 8 4.45 22.19 -7.13
N GLN A 9 5.63 22.74 -6.87
CA GLN A 9 6.86 22.34 -7.58
C GLN A 9 7.18 20.84 -7.36
N TRP A 10 6.89 20.29 -6.18
CA TRP A 10 7.05 18.85 -5.93
C TRP A 10 6.02 18.02 -6.70
N LEU A 11 4.77 18.47 -6.75
CA LEU A 11 3.73 17.84 -7.57
C LEU A 11 4.06 17.94 -9.07
N ASP A 12 4.66 19.03 -9.52
CA ASP A 12 5.12 19.19 -10.90
C ASP A 12 6.17 18.13 -11.26
N ARG A 13 7.16 17.92 -10.38
CA ARG A 13 8.18 16.88 -10.59
C ARG A 13 7.58 15.47 -10.65
N LEU A 14 6.60 15.20 -9.79
CA LEU A 14 5.87 13.93 -9.83
C LEU A 14 5.07 13.78 -11.12
N ALA A 15 4.39 14.83 -11.54
CA ALA A 15 3.65 14.84 -12.80
C ALA A 15 4.56 14.60 -13.99
N ASP A 16 5.70 15.28 -14.05
CA ASP A 16 6.70 15.08 -15.10
C ASP A 16 7.24 13.64 -15.11
N PHE A 17 7.52 13.08 -13.95
CA PHE A 17 7.90 11.67 -13.84
C PHE A 17 6.80 10.74 -14.37
N ALA A 18 5.55 10.91 -13.91
CA ALA A 18 4.43 10.06 -14.30
C ALA A 18 4.16 10.12 -15.83
N LEU A 19 4.21 11.32 -16.43
CA LEU A 19 3.98 11.52 -17.86
C LEU A 19 5.14 11.03 -18.74
N ASN A 20 6.31 10.81 -18.17
CA ASN A 20 7.48 10.25 -18.86
C ASN A 20 7.71 8.75 -18.56
N LEU A 21 6.97 8.17 -17.62
CA LEU A 21 7.08 6.75 -17.31
C LEU A 21 6.35 5.92 -18.36
N LYS A 22 7.10 5.40 -19.33
CA LYS A 22 6.57 4.64 -20.46
C LYS A 22 7.14 3.25 -20.52
N GLY A 23 6.29 2.30 -20.91
CA GLY A 23 6.70 0.95 -21.25
C GLY A 23 7.47 0.89 -22.58
N ALA A 24 7.99 -0.28 -22.91
CA ALA A 24 8.69 -0.53 -24.18
C ALA A 24 7.82 -0.27 -25.44
N ASP A 25 6.51 -0.31 -25.28
CA ASP A 25 5.50 -0.03 -26.32
C ASP A 25 5.17 1.48 -26.45
N GLY A 26 5.81 2.33 -25.65
CA GLY A 26 5.59 3.77 -25.61
C GLY A 26 4.36 4.23 -24.82
N ASN A 27 3.56 3.31 -24.29
CA ASN A 27 2.39 3.64 -23.48
C ASN A 27 2.79 4.04 -22.06
N LEU A 28 1.99 4.91 -21.43
CA LEU A 28 2.20 5.28 -20.04
C LEU A 28 2.01 4.06 -19.13
N VAL A 29 2.93 3.88 -18.20
CA VAL A 29 2.84 2.81 -17.18
C VAL A 29 1.93 3.30 -16.05
N PRO A 30 0.81 2.64 -15.76
CA PRO A 30 0.02 2.93 -14.58
C PRO A 30 0.75 2.47 -13.31
N PHE A 31 0.68 3.27 -12.24
CA PHE A 31 1.27 2.89 -10.97
C PHE A 31 0.47 3.42 -9.78
N ILE A 32 0.59 2.73 -8.65
CA ILE A 32 -0.07 3.12 -7.40
C ILE A 32 0.71 4.28 -6.78
N PHE A 33 0.04 5.42 -6.63
CA PHE A 33 0.54 6.57 -5.90
C PHE A 33 -0.12 6.62 -4.52
N ARG A 34 0.67 6.41 -3.48
CA ARG A 34 0.25 6.32 -2.09
C ARG A 34 0.82 7.49 -1.28
N PRO A 35 0.28 8.70 -1.43
CA PRO A 35 0.71 9.85 -0.64
C PRO A 35 0.15 9.77 0.79
N TYR A 36 0.80 10.47 1.72
CA TYR A 36 0.28 10.70 3.07
C TYR A 36 -0.14 9.44 3.81
N HIS A 37 0.64 8.35 3.64
CA HIS A 37 0.40 7.08 4.30
C HIS A 37 0.39 7.23 5.81
N GLU A 38 -0.20 6.28 6.51
CA GLU A 38 -0.31 6.27 7.98
C GLU A 38 -0.88 7.58 8.57
N HIS A 39 -1.79 8.22 7.87
CA HIS A 39 -2.42 9.48 8.27
C HIS A 39 -3.18 9.40 9.61
N THR A 40 -3.42 8.19 10.11
CA THR A 40 -3.97 7.90 11.44
C THR A 40 -2.95 8.06 12.56
N GLN A 41 -1.65 8.15 12.21
CA GLN A 41 -0.54 8.31 13.14
C GLN A 41 -0.26 9.78 13.47
N GLU A 42 0.55 9.98 14.52
CA GLU A 42 0.94 11.32 15.00
C GLU A 42 2.31 11.78 14.50
N TRP A 43 3.16 10.86 14.01
CA TRP A 43 4.53 11.15 13.61
C TRP A 43 4.65 12.00 12.33
N PRO A 44 3.80 11.85 11.29
CA PRO A 44 3.98 12.63 10.08
C PRO A 44 3.31 13.99 10.19
N TRP A 45 3.81 14.98 9.48
CA TRP A 45 3.24 16.32 9.47
C TRP A 45 1.82 16.38 8.86
N TRP A 46 1.41 15.36 8.11
CA TRP A 46 0.04 15.17 7.61
C TRP A 46 -0.82 14.31 8.54
N GLY A 47 -0.26 13.85 9.64
CA GLY A 47 -0.92 12.94 10.57
C GLY A 47 -1.93 13.59 11.51
N SER A 48 -2.53 12.76 12.36
CA SER A 48 -3.66 13.15 13.23
C SER A 48 -3.33 14.22 14.27
N LYS A 49 -2.06 14.41 14.59
CA LYS A 49 -1.62 15.45 15.53
C LYS A 49 -1.42 16.81 14.87
N CYS A 50 -1.08 16.84 13.59
CA CYS A 50 -0.67 18.04 12.89
C CYS A 50 -1.76 18.64 12.00
N THR A 51 -2.77 17.86 11.64
CA THR A 51 -3.87 18.27 10.78
C THR A 51 -5.21 17.80 11.34
N THR A 52 -6.24 18.62 11.17
CA THR A 52 -7.62 18.20 11.39
C THR A 52 -8.06 17.24 10.29
N GLU A 53 -9.19 16.55 10.49
CA GLU A 53 -9.78 15.68 9.47
C GLU A 53 -10.06 16.45 8.17
N GLN A 54 -10.67 17.63 8.27
CA GLN A 54 -11.03 18.45 7.11
C GLN A 54 -9.78 18.95 6.36
N GLU A 55 -8.75 19.40 7.06
CA GLU A 55 -7.50 19.84 6.44
C GLU A 55 -6.81 18.70 5.66
N PHE A 56 -6.82 17.48 6.21
CA PHE A 56 -6.29 16.32 5.49
C PHE A 56 -7.11 16.01 4.24
N ILE A 57 -8.44 16.00 4.33
CA ILE A 57 -9.35 15.76 3.20
C ILE A 57 -9.14 16.80 2.11
N ASP A 58 -9.07 18.08 2.47
CA ASP A 58 -8.87 19.17 1.52
C ASP A 58 -7.50 19.11 0.86
N PHE A 59 -6.47 18.73 1.63
CA PHE A 59 -5.11 18.55 1.12
C PHE A 59 -5.01 17.37 0.16
N TRP A 60 -5.66 16.24 0.48
CA TRP A 60 -5.77 15.08 -0.42
C TRP A 60 -6.44 15.47 -1.74
N ARG A 61 -7.63 16.06 -1.65
CA ARG A 61 -8.41 16.48 -2.83
C ARG A 61 -7.65 17.49 -3.69
N MET A 62 -6.97 18.44 -3.06
CA MET A 62 -6.12 19.41 -3.77
C MET A 62 -5.01 18.72 -4.55
N THR A 63 -4.34 17.73 -3.94
CA THR A 63 -3.26 16.98 -4.58
C THR A 63 -3.77 16.19 -5.79
N VAL A 64 -4.87 15.44 -5.63
CA VAL A 64 -5.47 14.66 -6.71
C VAL A 64 -5.94 15.58 -7.84
N ARG A 65 -6.64 16.66 -7.51
CA ARG A 65 -7.11 17.64 -8.51
C ARG A 65 -5.96 18.28 -9.28
N TYR A 66 -4.88 18.62 -8.58
CA TYR A 66 -3.72 19.20 -9.24
C TYR A 66 -3.06 18.24 -10.23
N LEU A 67 -2.80 17.01 -9.82
CA LEU A 67 -2.16 16.01 -10.69
C LEU A 67 -3.08 15.61 -11.84
N ARG A 68 -4.32 15.21 -11.53
CA ARG A 68 -5.28 14.68 -12.50
C ARG A 68 -5.82 15.77 -13.45
N ASP A 69 -6.34 16.86 -12.87
CA ASP A 69 -7.12 17.83 -13.66
C ASP A 69 -6.26 18.99 -14.16
N THR A 70 -5.23 19.43 -13.41
CA THR A 70 -4.37 20.55 -13.84
C THR A 70 -3.19 20.07 -14.66
N ARG A 71 -2.53 18.96 -14.27
CA ARG A 71 -1.35 18.44 -14.95
C ARG A 71 -1.67 17.32 -15.97
N GLY A 72 -2.90 16.85 -16.03
CA GLY A 72 -3.35 15.82 -16.96
C GLY A 72 -2.71 14.44 -16.74
N VAL A 73 -2.38 14.10 -15.48
CA VAL A 73 -1.78 12.82 -15.14
C VAL A 73 -2.89 11.80 -14.90
N HIS A 74 -3.06 10.85 -15.81
CA HIS A 74 -4.13 9.85 -15.78
C HIS A 74 -3.63 8.40 -15.59
N ASN A 75 -2.36 8.20 -15.32
CA ASN A 75 -1.76 6.90 -15.04
C ASN A 75 -1.43 6.68 -13.55
N LEU A 76 -2.01 7.47 -12.66
CA LEU A 76 -1.93 7.27 -11.21
C LEU A 76 -3.16 6.54 -10.67
N ILE A 77 -2.92 5.56 -9.80
CA ILE A 77 -3.93 4.88 -8.99
C ILE A 77 -3.76 5.42 -7.57
N TYR A 78 -4.69 6.27 -7.11
CA TYR A 78 -4.59 6.95 -5.83
C TYR A 78 -4.94 6.01 -4.67
N ALA A 79 -3.95 5.67 -3.84
CA ALA A 79 -4.10 4.75 -2.72
C ALA A 79 -4.05 5.47 -1.36
N ILE A 80 -5.07 5.26 -0.53
CA ILE A 80 -5.08 5.70 0.87
C ILE A 80 -4.75 4.52 1.77
N SER A 81 -3.87 4.70 2.77
CA SER A 81 -3.45 3.63 3.67
C SER A 81 -3.31 4.11 5.11
N PRO A 82 -4.32 3.88 5.96
CA PRO A 82 -4.20 4.05 7.40
C PRO A 82 -3.32 2.95 8.01
N GLN A 83 -2.74 3.24 9.18
CA GLN A 83 -2.04 2.24 9.98
C GLN A 83 -3.03 1.41 10.80
N MET A 84 -2.83 0.08 10.82
CA MET A 84 -3.74 -0.93 11.38
C MET A 84 -2.99 -2.03 12.16
N ASP A 85 -2.10 -1.68 13.10
CA ASP A 85 -1.19 -2.67 13.75
C ASP A 85 -1.81 -3.49 14.87
N SER A 86 -2.96 -3.06 15.38
CA SER A 86 -3.62 -3.69 16.54
C SER A 86 -5.01 -4.21 16.19
N GLU A 87 -5.62 -4.95 17.08
CA GLU A 87 -7.06 -5.23 17.01
C GLU A 87 -7.84 -3.96 17.41
N TYR A 88 -8.81 -3.58 16.60
CA TYR A 88 -9.62 -2.40 16.83
C TYR A 88 -11.09 -2.80 17.00
N SER A 89 -11.74 -2.26 18.02
CA SER A 89 -13.19 -2.41 18.21
C SER A 89 -14.00 -1.82 17.06
N ASP A 90 -13.48 -0.76 16.43
CA ASP A 90 -14.02 -0.15 15.21
C ASP A 90 -12.95 -0.06 14.12
N ALA A 91 -12.55 -1.22 13.60
CA ALA A 91 -11.59 -1.30 12.50
C ALA A 91 -12.10 -0.62 11.22
N ARG A 92 -13.41 -0.67 10.97
CA ARG A 92 -14.02 0.00 9.82
C ARG A 92 -13.96 1.52 9.94
N GLY A 93 -14.29 2.06 11.11
CA GLY A 93 -14.18 3.49 11.38
C GLY A 93 -12.75 3.98 11.22
N ARG A 94 -11.76 3.19 11.65
CA ARG A 94 -10.34 3.52 11.46
C ARG A 94 -9.92 3.52 9.99
N LEU A 95 -10.40 2.56 9.18
CA LEU A 95 -10.16 2.53 7.74
C LEU A 95 -10.81 3.71 7.01
N SER A 96 -11.97 4.16 7.46
CA SER A 96 -12.70 5.29 6.88
C SER A 96 -12.33 6.65 7.48
N PHE A 97 -11.50 6.69 8.49
CA PHE A 97 -11.07 7.95 9.10
C PHE A 97 -10.37 8.83 8.08
N ARG A 98 -10.79 10.08 7.97
CA ARG A 98 -10.30 11.06 6.98
C ARG A 98 -10.52 10.63 5.52
N TRP A 99 -11.59 9.89 5.25
CA TRP A 99 -11.93 9.45 3.90
C TRP A 99 -12.26 10.66 3.00
N PRO A 100 -11.50 10.87 1.91
CA PRO A 100 -11.67 12.08 1.11
C PRO A 100 -12.87 12.04 0.15
N GLY A 101 -13.57 10.92 0.06
CA GLY A 101 -14.66 10.68 -0.89
C GLY A 101 -14.29 9.63 -1.93
N ASP A 102 -15.31 8.93 -2.43
CA ASP A 102 -15.10 7.76 -3.28
C ASP A 102 -14.49 8.11 -4.65
N GLU A 103 -14.73 9.32 -5.14
CA GLU A 103 -14.17 9.84 -6.39
C GLU A 103 -12.69 10.27 -6.30
N TRP A 104 -12.10 10.24 -5.09
CA TRP A 104 -10.74 10.70 -4.82
C TRP A 104 -9.78 9.58 -4.43
N VAL A 105 -10.27 8.34 -4.39
CA VAL A 105 -9.48 7.17 -4.00
C VAL A 105 -9.79 6.04 -4.97
N ASP A 106 -8.76 5.39 -5.47
CA ASP A 106 -8.87 4.25 -6.39
C ASP A 106 -8.54 2.93 -5.70
N PHE A 107 -7.72 2.95 -4.66
CA PHE A 107 -7.19 1.77 -3.98
C PHE A 107 -7.18 1.96 -2.46
N ILE A 108 -7.61 0.94 -1.72
CA ILE A 108 -7.63 0.96 -0.26
C ILE A 108 -6.49 0.10 0.26
N GLY A 109 -5.49 0.76 0.86
CA GLY A 109 -4.39 0.11 1.54
C GLY A 109 -4.60 -0.01 3.04
N MET A 110 -3.79 -0.81 3.69
CA MET A 110 -3.51 -0.71 5.12
C MET A 110 -2.05 -1.00 5.38
N ASP A 111 -1.44 -0.26 6.29
CA ASP A 111 -0.12 -0.54 6.82
C ASP A 111 -0.32 -1.27 8.15
N CYS A 112 0.10 -2.53 8.22
CA CYS A 112 -0.23 -3.42 9.34
C CYS A 112 1.00 -4.20 9.81
N TYR A 113 1.73 -3.61 10.75
CA TYR A 113 2.89 -4.24 11.37
C TYR A 113 2.47 -5.11 12.57
N HIS A 114 1.69 -6.14 12.27
CA HIS A 114 1.12 -7.04 13.27
C HIS A 114 2.15 -7.95 13.98
N GLY A 115 3.37 -8.02 13.46
CA GLY A 115 4.42 -8.86 14.02
C GLY A 115 4.04 -10.35 13.99
N LEU A 116 3.92 -10.94 15.17
CA LEU A 116 3.46 -12.32 15.34
C LEU A 116 1.96 -12.42 15.76
N ASN A 117 1.27 -11.29 15.89
CA ASN A 117 -0.15 -11.26 16.24
C ASN A 117 -1.04 -11.52 15.01
N THR A 118 -1.17 -12.79 14.65
CA THR A 118 -1.99 -13.21 13.50
C THR A 118 -3.48 -12.96 13.71
N ALA A 119 -3.97 -12.85 14.93
CA ALA A 119 -5.36 -12.51 15.22
C ALA A 119 -5.66 -11.08 14.81
N ALA A 120 -4.81 -10.12 15.17
CA ALA A 120 -4.92 -8.72 14.73
C ALA A 120 -4.86 -8.61 13.21
N PHE A 121 -3.92 -9.31 12.57
CA PHE A 121 -3.81 -9.28 11.11
C PHE A 121 -5.05 -9.85 10.43
N THR A 122 -5.56 -10.99 10.89
CA THR A 122 -6.78 -11.62 10.35
C THR A 122 -8.00 -10.70 10.50
N SER A 123 -8.16 -10.08 11.68
CA SER A 123 -9.25 -9.15 11.96
C SER A 123 -9.19 -7.93 11.03
N ASN A 124 -8.01 -7.32 10.89
CA ASN A 124 -7.81 -6.14 10.05
C ASN A 124 -7.95 -6.46 8.55
N LEU A 125 -7.48 -7.61 8.08
CA LEU A 125 -7.72 -8.09 6.71
C LEU A 125 -9.20 -8.26 6.41
N LYS A 126 -9.98 -8.81 7.36
CA LYS A 126 -11.42 -8.94 7.21
C LYS A 126 -12.10 -7.58 7.10
N ALA A 127 -11.74 -6.63 7.96
CA ALA A 127 -12.27 -5.28 7.90
C ALA A 127 -11.90 -4.58 6.58
N LEU A 128 -10.63 -4.70 6.13
CA LEU A 128 -10.15 -4.14 4.88
C LEU A 128 -10.94 -4.68 3.67
N THR A 129 -11.07 -6.00 3.57
CA THR A 129 -11.78 -6.61 2.43
C THR A 129 -13.29 -6.36 2.45
N GLN A 130 -13.88 -6.18 3.63
CA GLN A 130 -15.26 -5.74 3.76
C GLN A 130 -15.42 -4.28 3.31
N PHE A 131 -14.56 -3.38 3.76
CA PHE A 131 -14.59 -1.98 3.36
C PHE A 131 -14.31 -1.80 1.86
N SER A 132 -13.40 -2.59 1.29
CA SER A 132 -13.16 -2.68 -0.15
C SER A 132 -14.41 -3.01 -0.95
N ARG A 133 -15.18 -4.02 -0.51
CA ARG A 133 -16.48 -4.37 -1.14
C ARG A 133 -17.53 -3.28 -1.00
N GLU A 134 -17.63 -2.64 0.18
CA GLU A 134 -18.54 -1.51 0.40
C GLU A 134 -18.24 -0.34 -0.55
N LYS A 135 -16.97 -0.10 -0.81
CA LYS A 135 -16.49 1.00 -1.65
C LYS A 135 -16.33 0.65 -3.12
N LEU A 136 -16.48 -0.63 -3.49
CA LEU A 136 -16.25 -1.15 -4.85
C LEU A 136 -14.84 -0.78 -5.37
N LYS A 137 -13.82 -0.92 -4.50
CA LYS A 137 -12.44 -0.57 -4.82
C LYS A 137 -11.51 -1.73 -4.47
N PRO A 138 -10.45 -1.97 -5.28
CA PRO A 138 -9.41 -2.94 -4.92
C PRO A 138 -8.72 -2.53 -3.61
N CYS A 139 -8.18 -3.54 -2.90
CA CYS A 139 -7.46 -3.30 -1.67
C CYS A 139 -6.21 -4.16 -1.56
N GLY A 140 -5.30 -3.77 -0.66
CA GLY A 140 -4.08 -4.51 -0.38
C GLY A 140 -3.44 -4.14 0.95
N VAL A 141 -2.51 -4.96 1.38
CA VAL A 141 -1.61 -4.65 2.50
C VAL A 141 -0.44 -3.88 1.93
N THR A 142 -0.39 -2.59 2.21
CA THR A 142 0.57 -1.65 1.62
C THR A 142 1.88 -1.58 2.37
N GLU A 143 1.88 -1.99 3.64
CA GLU A 143 3.09 -2.27 4.41
C GLU A 143 2.79 -3.32 5.47
N THR A 144 3.73 -4.25 5.68
CA THR A 144 3.67 -5.23 6.78
C THR A 144 5.06 -5.79 7.09
N GLY A 145 5.15 -6.57 8.16
CA GLY A 145 6.34 -7.30 8.53
C GLY A 145 6.57 -7.32 10.03
N GLN A 146 7.65 -7.99 10.40
CA GLN A 146 8.22 -8.01 11.74
C GLN A 146 9.71 -7.77 11.59
N GLU A 147 10.22 -6.71 12.21
CA GLU A 147 11.66 -6.46 12.22
C GLU A 147 12.38 -7.58 12.97
N SER A 148 13.49 -8.05 12.38
CA SER A 148 14.36 -9.05 13.01
C SER A 148 13.66 -10.36 13.42
N PHE A 149 12.62 -10.77 12.69
CA PHE A 149 11.90 -12.01 13.07
C PHE A 149 12.80 -13.25 12.96
N THR A 150 12.59 -14.17 13.90
CA THR A 150 13.36 -15.43 14.00
C THR A 150 12.46 -16.66 13.94
N LYS A 151 11.17 -16.47 13.68
CA LYS A 151 10.18 -17.55 13.57
C LYS A 151 10.39 -18.30 12.26
N ALA A 152 10.70 -19.58 12.32
CA ALA A 152 11.04 -20.39 11.16
C ALA A 152 9.88 -20.57 10.17
N ASP A 153 8.63 -20.64 10.68
CA ASP A 153 7.39 -20.80 9.90
C ASP A 153 6.60 -19.47 9.76
N TYR A 154 7.31 -18.33 9.75
CA TYR A 154 6.72 -16.99 9.71
C TYR A 154 5.85 -16.77 8.48
N TRP A 155 6.30 -17.18 7.32
CA TRP A 155 5.64 -16.91 6.03
C TRP A 155 4.32 -17.67 5.90
N THR A 156 4.33 -18.95 6.25
CA THR A 156 3.11 -19.76 6.18
C THR A 156 2.13 -19.46 7.29
N GLN A 157 2.60 -19.18 8.53
CA GLN A 157 1.74 -18.97 9.67
C GLN A 157 1.33 -17.52 9.88
N CYS A 158 2.25 -16.56 9.70
CA CYS A 158 1.97 -15.16 10.03
C CYS A 158 1.51 -14.35 8.83
N ILE A 159 1.88 -14.74 7.60
CA ILE A 159 1.50 -14.03 6.38
C ILE A 159 0.44 -14.81 5.59
N LEU A 160 0.75 -16.04 5.17
CA LEU A 160 -0.12 -16.78 4.25
C LEU A 160 -1.44 -17.24 4.91
N ALA A 161 -1.38 -17.80 6.12
CA ALA A 161 -2.56 -18.35 6.79
C ALA A 161 -3.69 -17.31 6.99
N PRO A 162 -3.41 -16.07 7.47
CA PRO A 162 -4.43 -15.01 7.54
C PRO A 162 -5.02 -14.62 6.18
N LEU A 163 -4.24 -14.71 5.11
CA LEU A 163 -4.65 -14.35 3.74
C LEU A 163 -5.51 -15.40 3.04
N THR A 164 -5.59 -16.64 3.56
CA THR A 164 -6.27 -17.75 2.87
C THR A 164 -7.73 -17.48 2.58
N THR A 165 -8.42 -16.75 3.44
CA THR A 165 -9.86 -16.43 3.35
C THR A 165 -10.14 -15.01 2.85
N GLN A 166 -9.10 -14.22 2.63
CA GLN A 166 -9.23 -12.81 2.24
C GLN A 166 -8.69 -12.59 0.82
N ARG A 167 -9.32 -11.70 0.08
CA ARG A 167 -8.90 -11.33 -1.28
C ARG A 167 -8.31 -9.93 -1.25
N VAL A 168 -7.00 -9.86 -1.38
CA VAL A 168 -6.25 -8.61 -1.53
C VAL A 168 -5.44 -8.66 -2.82
N SER A 169 -5.20 -7.51 -3.42
CA SER A 169 -4.46 -7.42 -4.68
C SER A 169 -2.95 -7.59 -4.48
N MET A 170 -2.44 -7.16 -3.33
CA MET A 170 -1.01 -7.25 -3.03
C MET A 170 -0.75 -7.26 -1.53
N VAL A 171 0.42 -7.75 -1.17
CA VAL A 171 1.03 -7.61 0.17
C VAL A 171 2.46 -7.12 -0.02
N VAL A 172 2.78 -5.98 0.57
CA VAL A 172 4.12 -5.37 0.51
C VAL A 172 4.81 -5.57 1.85
N MET A 173 5.88 -6.34 1.84
CA MET A 173 6.75 -6.47 3.01
C MET A 173 7.63 -5.22 3.13
N TRP A 174 7.85 -4.76 4.37
CA TRP A 174 8.83 -3.70 4.56
C TRP A 174 10.22 -4.19 4.18
N ARG A 175 11.11 -3.25 3.90
CA ARG A 175 12.41 -3.49 3.30
C ARG A 175 13.46 -4.08 4.27
N ASN A 176 14.42 -4.76 3.72
CA ASN A 176 15.65 -5.08 4.42
C ASN A 176 16.64 -3.91 4.35
N LYS A 177 17.67 -3.93 5.20
CA LYS A 177 18.80 -3.00 5.19
C LYS A 177 19.32 -2.80 3.75
N TYR A 178 19.59 -1.56 3.37
CA TYR A 178 20.15 -1.23 2.06
C TYR A 178 21.30 -0.21 2.13
N VAL A 179 21.53 0.41 3.29
CA VAL A 179 22.66 1.34 3.52
C VAL A 179 23.51 0.84 4.68
N SER A 180 24.82 1.18 4.65
CA SER A 180 25.81 0.61 5.56
C SER A 180 25.63 1.01 7.02
N ASP A 181 25.05 2.16 7.28
CA ASP A 181 24.83 2.72 8.61
C ASP A 181 23.55 2.23 9.30
N GLU A 182 22.68 1.51 8.58
CA GLU A 182 21.53 0.84 9.20
C GLU A 182 21.97 -0.39 10.01
N SER A 183 21.20 -0.71 11.04
CA SER A 183 21.42 -1.90 11.86
C SER A 183 21.38 -3.18 11.01
N ASP A 184 22.25 -4.13 11.28
CA ASP A 184 22.22 -5.47 10.67
C ASP A 184 20.97 -6.27 11.06
N LYS A 185 20.23 -5.79 12.07
CA LYS A 185 18.93 -6.34 12.46
C LYS A 185 17.75 -5.74 11.70
N HIS A 186 18.01 -4.74 10.86
CA HIS A 186 16.95 -4.11 10.06
C HIS A 186 16.61 -4.97 8.84
N TYR A 187 15.78 -6.01 9.08
CA TYR A 187 15.21 -6.83 8.03
C TYR A 187 13.77 -7.23 8.38
N TYR A 188 12.92 -7.22 7.36
CA TYR A 188 11.50 -7.59 7.40
C TYR A 188 11.16 -8.70 6.42
N SER A 189 12.11 -9.09 5.59
CA SER A 189 11.96 -10.13 4.60
C SER A 189 13.11 -11.13 4.65
N VAL A 190 12.88 -12.29 4.05
CA VAL A 190 13.85 -13.37 3.96
C VAL A 190 15.10 -12.94 3.17
N TYR A 191 16.22 -13.53 3.52
CA TYR A 191 17.49 -13.44 2.79
C TYR A 191 18.19 -14.82 2.80
N PRO A 192 19.16 -15.08 1.93
CA PRO A 192 19.87 -16.37 1.88
C PRO A 192 20.47 -16.76 3.25
N GLY A 193 20.15 -17.95 3.73
CA GLY A 193 20.57 -18.45 5.03
C GLY A 193 19.70 -18.03 6.23
N HIS A 194 18.62 -17.26 6.00
CA HIS A 194 17.68 -16.93 7.06
C HIS A 194 16.92 -18.18 7.54
N VAL A 195 16.64 -18.28 8.84
CA VAL A 195 15.96 -19.44 9.46
C VAL A 195 14.63 -19.79 8.82
N SER A 196 13.92 -18.83 8.21
CA SER A 196 12.63 -19.03 7.56
C SER A 196 12.73 -19.23 6.03
N GLU A 197 13.92 -19.42 5.47
CA GLU A 197 14.09 -19.54 4.01
C GLU A 197 13.29 -20.71 3.42
N ALA A 198 13.31 -21.86 4.07
CA ALA A 198 12.54 -23.02 3.65
C ALA A 198 11.02 -22.79 3.69
N ASP A 199 10.53 -22.11 4.71
CA ASP A 199 9.12 -21.75 4.86
C ASP A 199 8.67 -20.69 3.84
N PHE A 200 9.55 -19.73 3.53
CA PHE A 200 9.30 -18.78 2.44
C PHE A 200 9.10 -19.50 1.10
N LYS A 201 9.94 -20.50 0.81
CA LYS A 201 9.79 -21.30 -0.41
C LYS A 201 8.46 -22.03 -0.45
N ILE A 202 7.97 -22.54 0.70
CA ILE A 202 6.63 -23.18 0.77
C ILE A 202 5.54 -22.14 0.42
N MET A 203 5.64 -20.92 0.92
CA MET A 203 4.71 -19.83 0.55
C MET A 203 4.85 -19.47 -0.92
N TYR A 204 6.07 -19.31 -1.42
CA TYR A 204 6.37 -18.97 -2.80
C TYR A 204 5.74 -19.95 -3.80
N ASP A 205 5.85 -21.25 -3.53
CA ASP A 205 5.36 -22.32 -4.40
C ASP A 205 3.81 -22.48 -4.36
N ARG A 206 3.08 -21.67 -3.58
CA ARG A 206 1.61 -21.73 -3.53
C ARG A 206 0.99 -21.06 -4.75
N PRO A 207 -0.05 -21.65 -5.37
CA PRO A 207 -0.68 -21.12 -6.59
C PRO A 207 -1.27 -19.71 -6.46
N ARG A 208 -1.50 -19.23 -5.23
CA ARG A 208 -2.04 -17.89 -4.95
C ARG A 208 -0.95 -16.87 -4.59
N SER A 209 0.28 -17.31 -4.42
CA SER A 209 1.45 -16.46 -4.19
C SER A 209 2.06 -16.12 -5.53
N LEU A 210 1.78 -14.92 -6.03
CA LEU A 210 2.31 -14.45 -7.31
C LEU A 210 3.40 -13.41 -7.03
N PHE A 211 4.54 -13.58 -7.64
CA PHE A 211 5.67 -12.67 -7.62
C PHE A 211 5.84 -12.01 -9.00
N SER A 212 6.66 -10.99 -9.10
CA SER A 212 6.80 -10.21 -10.34
C SER A 212 7.16 -11.06 -11.56
N SER A 213 7.93 -12.14 -11.37
CA SER A 213 8.28 -13.10 -12.43
C SER A 213 7.11 -13.94 -12.94
N ASP A 214 6.05 -14.08 -12.13
CA ASP A 214 4.89 -14.92 -12.44
C ASP A 214 3.79 -14.12 -13.13
N LEU A 215 3.92 -12.79 -13.15
CA LEU A 215 2.91 -11.92 -13.72
C LEU A 215 3.05 -11.84 -15.24
N PRO A 216 1.93 -11.94 -15.99
CA PRO A 216 1.93 -11.67 -17.42
C PRO A 216 2.22 -10.19 -17.69
N ALA A 217 2.32 -9.83 -18.96
CA ALA A 217 2.47 -8.42 -19.37
C ALA A 217 1.22 -7.60 -18.98
N MET A 218 1.15 -7.17 -17.72
CA MET A 218 0.00 -6.52 -17.07
C MET A 218 -0.41 -5.18 -17.71
N TYR A 219 0.44 -4.60 -18.54
CA TYR A 219 0.19 -3.29 -19.17
C TYR A 219 -0.55 -3.40 -20.50
N ARG A 220 -0.94 -4.61 -20.89
CA ARG A 220 -1.82 -4.83 -22.05
C ARG A 220 -3.17 -5.30 -21.56
N GLN A 221 -4.22 -4.62 -21.99
CA GLN A 221 -5.58 -5.10 -21.77
C GLN A 221 -5.71 -6.49 -22.42
N ALA A 222 -6.21 -7.46 -21.65
CA ALA A 222 -6.47 -8.77 -22.21
C ALA A 222 -7.53 -8.67 -23.32
N GLU A 223 -7.33 -9.43 -24.40
CA GLU A 223 -8.28 -9.45 -25.51
C GLU A 223 -9.67 -9.89 -25.01
N GLY A 224 -10.70 -9.12 -25.36
CA GLY A 224 -12.08 -9.37 -24.93
C GLY A 224 -12.48 -8.74 -23.58
N VAL A 225 -11.60 -8.03 -22.89
CA VAL A 225 -11.96 -7.25 -21.71
C VAL A 225 -12.45 -5.86 -22.13
N VAL A 226 -13.73 -5.60 -21.86
CA VAL A 226 -14.34 -4.28 -22.02
C VAL A 226 -14.33 -3.59 -20.66
N VAL A 227 -13.75 -2.41 -20.59
CA VAL A 227 -13.83 -1.54 -19.42
C VAL A 227 -14.98 -0.57 -19.67
N GLU A 228 -16.08 -0.74 -18.90
CA GLU A 228 -17.20 0.20 -18.89
C GLU A 228 -16.92 1.41 -17.98
#